data_1d4d0ed1cc18e076f5cb5634e5fbf83b
#
_entry.id   1d4d0ed1cc18e076f5cb5634e5fbf83b
#
_cell.length_a   1.000
_cell.length_b   1.000
_cell.length_c   1.000
_cell.angle_alpha   90.00
_cell.angle_beta   90.00
_cell.angle_gamma   90.00
#
_symmetry.space_group_name_H-M   'P 1'
#
loop_
_entity.id
_entity.type
_entity.pdbx_description
1 polymer ?
#
loop_
_entity_poly.entity_id
_entity_poly.type
_entity_poly.pdbx_seq_one_letter_code
_entity_poly.pdbx_strand_id
1 'polypeptide(L)' 'MIEVLCQNDPYRYVKMPDLLENGHPDYRIQKWNNHNGYKDMYLCDNFMQMKTAIDDFEYTKWLDPAGVPCYVHDV' A
#
# COMPACT_ATOMS: atom_id res chain seq x y z
N MET A 1 -1.79 -5.88 -16.79
CA MET A 1 -1.38 -4.50 -16.57
C MET A 1 -1.89 -4.02 -15.21
N ILE A 2 -1.04 -3.35 -14.44
CA ILE A 2 -1.42 -2.85 -13.13
C ILE A 2 -2.43 -1.72 -13.27
N GLU A 3 -3.49 -1.76 -12.47
CA GLU A 3 -4.48 -0.70 -12.44
C GLU A 3 -4.21 0.19 -11.23
N VAL A 4 -3.93 1.47 -11.46
CA VAL A 4 -3.70 2.42 -10.38
C VAL A 4 -5.06 2.97 -9.94
N LEU A 5 -5.45 2.64 -8.71
CA LEU A 5 -6.75 3.06 -8.18
C LEU A 5 -6.70 4.47 -7.60
N CYS A 6 -5.56 4.81 -7.00
CA CYS A 6 -5.37 6.13 -6.40
C CYS A 6 -3.89 6.37 -6.24
N GLN A 7 -3.50 7.62 -6.23
CA GLN A 7 -2.11 7.99 -6.00
C GLN A 7 -2.05 9.13 -5.00
N ASN A 8 -1.22 8.94 -3.98
CA ASN A 8 -1.05 9.93 -2.93
C ASN A 8 0.41 9.89 -2.51
N ASP A 9 1.23 10.71 -3.14
CA ASP A 9 2.68 10.66 -3.01
C ASP A 9 3.12 10.56 -1.54
N PRO A 10 4.09 9.70 -1.26
CA PRO A 10 4.85 8.84 -2.16
C PRO A 10 4.20 7.49 -2.44
N TYR A 11 2.95 7.31 -2.09
CA TYR A 11 2.25 6.04 -2.19
C TYR A 11 1.35 5.99 -3.40
N ARG A 12 1.15 4.79 -3.92
CA ARG A 12 0.08 4.56 -4.89
C ARG A 12 -0.62 3.25 -4.55
N TYR A 13 -1.92 3.23 -4.82
CA TYR A 13 -2.78 2.11 -4.49
C TYR A 13 -3.15 1.42 -5.79
N VAL A 14 -2.81 0.15 -5.91
CA VAL A 14 -2.95 -0.56 -7.18
C VAL A 14 -3.68 -1.87 -7.02
N LYS A 15 -4.29 -2.29 -8.13
CA LYS A 15 -4.87 -3.61 -8.26
C LYS A 15 -4.04 -4.36 -9.29
N MET A 16 -3.53 -5.52 -8.90
CA MET A 16 -2.71 -6.31 -9.79
C MET A 16 -3.57 -7.01 -10.84
N PRO A 17 -2.98 -7.35 -12.00
CA PRO A 17 -3.76 -7.97 -13.08
C PRO A 17 -4.20 -9.39 -12.78
N ASP A 18 -3.49 -10.10 -11.91
CA ASP A 18 -3.78 -11.48 -11.59
C ASP A 18 -4.48 -11.58 -10.25
N LEU A 19 -5.38 -12.55 -10.13
CA LEU A 19 -6.01 -12.85 -8.86
C LEU A 19 -5.05 -13.63 -7.97
N LEU A 20 -5.28 -13.54 -6.66
CA LEU A 20 -4.56 -14.37 -5.70
C LEU A 20 -5.01 -15.82 -5.86
N GLU A 21 -4.25 -16.73 -5.24
CA GLU A 21 -4.55 -18.16 -5.33
C GLU A 21 -5.95 -18.51 -4.88
N ASN A 22 -6.47 -17.77 -3.91
CA ASN A 22 -7.82 -17.99 -3.40
C ASN A 22 -8.92 -17.32 -4.26
N GLY A 23 -8.53 -16.72 -5.38
CA GLY A 23 -9.48 -16.08 -6.29
C GLY A 23 -9.83 -14.65 -5.95
N HIS A 24 -9.28 -14.10 -4.89
CA HIS A 24 -9.54 -12.72 -4.51
C HIS A 24 -8.64 -11.76 -5.27
N PRO A 25 -9.10 -10.51 -5.48
CA PRO A 25 -8.26 -9.50 -6.11
C PRO A 25 -7.01 -9.22 -5.28
N ASP A 26 -5.93 -8.91 -5.98
CA ASP A 26 -4.65 -8.62 -5.36
C ASP A 26 -4.47 -7.12 -5.28
N TYR A 27 -4.75 -6.55 -4.13
CA TYR A 27 -4.60 -5.11 -3.88
C TYR A 27 -3.29 -4.85 -3.15
N ARG A 28 -2.54 -3.86 -3.63
CA ARG A 28 -1.26 -3.52 -3.04
C ARG A 28 -1.12 -2.02 -2.88
N ILE A 29 -0.38 -1.63 -1.85
CA ILE A 29 0.07 -0.26 -1.67
C ILE A 29 1.55 -0.26 -2.03
N GLN A 30 1.93 0.61 -2.95
CA GLN A 30 3.31 0.74 -3.40
C GLN A 30 3.85 2.10 -2.98
N LYS A 31 5.14 2.15 -2.71
CA LYS A 31 5.80 3.37 -2.29
C LYS A 31 6.92 3.71 -3.26
N TRP A 32 7.03 4.98 -3.61
CA TRP A 32 8.08 5.44 -4.51
C TRP A 32 9.45 5.37 -3.83
N ASN A 33 10.41 4.86 -4.56
CA ASN A 33 11.79 4.80 -4.14
C ASN A 33 12.65 5.40 -5.25
N ASN A 34 13.52 6.34 -4.91
CA ASN A 34 14.32 7.05 -5.91
C ASN A 34 15.22 6.14 -6.73
N HIS A 35 15.58 4.99 -6.20
CA HIS A 35 16.48 4.07 -6.89
C HIS A 35 15.75 3.03 -7.73
N ASN A 36 14.58 2.62 -7.29
CA ASN A 36 13.90 1.46 -7.88
C ASN A 36 12.49 1.75 -8.39
N GLY A 37 12.04 2.99 -8.30
CA GLY A 37 10.67 3.32 -8.65
C GLY A 37 9.70 2.86 -7.59
N TYR A 38 8.50 2.46 -8.00
CA TYR A 38 7.50 1.99 -7.05
C TYR A 38 7.79 0.56 -6.62
N LYS A 39 7.76 0.32 -5.32
CA LYS A 39 7.94 -1.01 -4.76
C LYS A 39 6.75 -1.38 -3.88
N ASP A 40 6.44 -2.66 -3.85
CA ASP A 40 5.37 -3.15 -2.99
C ASP A 40 5.72 -2.87 -1.54
N MET A 41 4.82 -2.19 -0.86
CA MET A 41 4.99 -1.85 0.54
C MET A 41 4.08 -2.70 1.43
N TYR A 42 2.87 -2.91 0.99
CA TYR A 42 1.88 -3.60 1.79
C TYR A 42 0.87 -4.31 0.90
N LEU A 43 0.52 -5.53 1.28
CA LEU A 43 -0.50 -6.31 0.58
C LEU A 43 -1.80 -6.18 1.37
N CYS A 44 -2.83 -5.65 0.73
CA CYS A 44 -4.12 -5.50 1.39
C CYS A 44 -4.90 -6.80 1.28
N ASP A 45 -5.49 -7.21 2.39
CA ASP A 45 -6.23 -8.47 2.45
C ASP A 45 -7.56 -8.42 1.70
N ASN A 46 -8.15 -7.22 1.61
CA ASN A 46 -9.44 -7.05 0.96
C ASN A 46 -9.61 -5.61 0.52
N PHE A 47 -10.71 -5.37 -0.21
CA PHE A 47 -10.98 -4.03 -0.73
C PHE A 47 -11.28 -3.03 0.38
N MET A 48 -11.89 -3.46 1.47
CA MET A 48 -12.18 -2.56 2.59
C MET A 48 -10.91 -1.98 3.17
N GLN A 49 -9.89 -2.82 3.33
CA GLN A 49 -8.60 -2.35 3.83
C GLN A 49 -7.95 -1.37 2.85
N MET A 50 -8.02 -1.68 1.56
CA MET A 50 -7.52 -0.79 0.53
C MET A 50 -8.24 0.55 0.56
N LYS A 51 -9.57 0.53 0.66
CA LYS A 51 -10.36 1.75 0.71
C LYS A 51 -10.04 2.58 1.95
N THR A 52 -9.88 1.92 3.09
CA THR A 52 -9.51 2.61 4.31
C THR A 52 -8.18 3.33 4.15
N ALA A 53 -7.21 2.65 3.53
CA ALA A 53 -5.89 3.26 3.29
C ALA A 53 -5.98 4.44 2.33
N ILE A 54 -6.83 4.34 1.31
CA ILE A 54 -7.02 5.43 0.35
C ILE A 54 -7.65 6.64 1.03
N ASP A 55 -8.65 6.41 1.87
CA ASP A 55 -9.40 7.48 2.52
C ASP A 55 -8.64 8.09 3.69
N ASP A 56 -7.72 7.36 4.29
CA ASP A 56 -7.00 7.79 5.49
C ASP A 56 -5.49 7.70 5.26
N PHE A 57 -4.88 8.84 4.98
CA PHE A 57 -3.46 8.89 4.71
C PHE A 57 -2.63 8.50 5.94
N GLU A 58 -3.12 8.81 7.13
CA GLU A 58 -2.43 8.43 8.38
C GLU A 58 -2.40 6.92 8.54
N TYR A 59 -3.47 6.24 8.15
CA TYR A 59 -3.51 4.79 8.17
C TYR A 59 -2.49 4.21 7.20
N THR A 60 -2.37 4.81 6.01
CA THR A 60 -1.36 4.38 5.04
C THR A 60 0.05 4.53 5.60
N LYS A 61 0.32 5.65 6.25
CA LYS A 61 1.63 5.88 6.86
C LYS A 61 1.89 4.88 7.98
N TRP A 62 0.86 4.53 8.71
CA TRP A 62 0.99 3.52 9.76
C TRP A 62 1.34 2.15 9.21
N LEU A 63 0.84 1.82 8.03
CA LEU A 63 1.15 0.55 7.38
C LEU A 63 2.57 0.52 6.81
N ASP A 64 3.20 1.67 6.63
CA ASP A 64 4.52 1.78 6.04
C ASP A 64 5.60 1.54 7.11
N PRO A 65 6.33 0.42 7.05
CA PRO A 65 7.33 0.13 8.08
C PRO A 65 8.42 1.19 8.16
N ALA A 66 8.78 1.79 7.02
CA ALA A 66 9.80 2.84 6.99
C ALA A 66 9.24 4.19 7.41
N GLY A 67 7.91 4.35 7.32
CA GLY A 67 7.26 5.58 7.71
C GLY A 67 6.89 5.65 9.18
N VAL A 68 6.95 4.52 9.90
CA VAL A 68 6.65 4.50 11.32
C VAL A 68 7.85 5.07 12.07
N PRO A 69 7.68 6.15 12.80
CA PRO A 69 8.80 6.74 13.52
C PRO A 69 9.38 5.78 14.56
N CYS A 70 10.69 5.78 14.65
CA CYS A 70 11.39 4.88 15.56
C CYS A 70 11.03 5.10 17.03
N TYR A 71 10.65 6.31 17.37
CA TYR A 71 10.33 6.61 18.75
C TYR A 71 9.22 5.74 19.31
N VAL A 72 8.40 5.19 18.41
CA VAL A 72 7.31 4.32 18.84
C VAL A 72 7.83 3.11 19.58
N HIS A 73 9.04 2.71 19.27
CA HIS A 73 9.64 1.53 19.87
C HIS A 73 10.18 1.77 21.27
N ASP A 74 10.31 3.00 21.64
CA ASP A 74 10.89 3.35 22.92
C ASP A 74 9.93 3.22 24.08
N VAL A 75 8.76 2.90 23.76
CA VAL A 75 7.72 2.84 24.78
C VAL A 75 7.71 1.51 25.45
#